data_8624f084493a333a2b1b3d70ffea0d59
#
_entry.id   8624f084493a333a2b1b3d70ffea0d59
#
_cell.length_a   1.000
_cell.length_b   1.000
_cell.length_c   1.000
_cell.angle_alpha   90.00
_cell.angle_beta   90.00
_cell.angle_gamma   90.00
#
_symmetry.space_group_name_H-M   'P 1'
#
loop_
_entity.id
_entity.type
_entity.pdbx_description
1 polymer ?
#
loop_
_entity_poly.entity_id
_entity_poly.type
_entity_poly.pdbx_seq_one_letter_code
_entity_poly.pdbx_strand_id
1 'polypeptide(L)'
;MSVNKDIIIALDEGTTNAKAVAFDSHGRVIAQFSRALEIATPQEGWVEQSAELLLAASLEAISRTVAAVGAERVAALAISNQRETVVGWYRETGEAIAPALSWQCSRTPAFCHKLRKQGHEPRIKAVTG
;
A
#
# COMPACT_ATOMS: atom_id res chain seq x y z
N MET A 1 15.62 -18.36 -28.25
CA MET A 1 16.45 -17.29 -27.64
C MET A 1 15.92 -17.02 -26.25
N SER A 2 16.74 -17.08 -25.20
CA SER A 2 16.25 -16.74 -23.87
C SER A 2 16.08 -15.23 -23.79
N VAL A 3 14.88 -14.79 -23.45
CA VAL A 3 14.61 -13.36 -23.22
C VAL A 3 15.34 -12.94 -21.95
N ASN A 4 16.13 -11.87 -22.03
CA ASN A 4 16.84 -11.37 -20.87
C ASN A 4 15.85 -10.66 -19.93
N LYS A 5 15.74 -11.14 -18.71
CA LYS A 5 14.94 -10.50 -17.66
C LYS A 5 15.75 -9.37 -17.00
N ASP A 6 15.61 -8.18 -17.51
CA ASP A 6 16.42 -7.00 -17.16
C ASP A 6 15.63 -5.85 -16.52
N ILE A 7 14.32 -6.03 -16.33
CA ILE A 7 13.42 -5.00 -15.77
C ILE A 7 12.99 -5.37 -14.35
N ILE A 8 13.06 -4.41 -13.44
CA ILE A 8 12.45 -4.47 -12.11
C ILE A 8 11.27 -3.50 -12.07
N ILE A 9 10.11 -4.00 -11.66
CA ILE A 9 8.94 -3.16 -11.37
C ILE A 9 8.96 -2.81 -9.87
N ALA A 10 8.88 -1.53 -9.53
CA ALA A 10 8.66 -1.06 -8.17
C ALA A 10 7.25 -0.50 -8.05
N LEU A 11 6.41 -1.09 -7.20
CA LEU A 11 5.12 -0.55 -6.80
C LEU A 11 5.30 0.28 -5.53
N ASP A 12 4.87 1.53 -5.57
CA ASP A 12 4.64 2.38 -4.39
C ASP A 12 3.13 2.52 -4.17
N GLU A 13 2.61 1.76 -3.22
CA GLU A 13 1.21 1.82 -2.80
C GLU A 13 1.10 2.88 -1.70
N GLY A 14 0.98 4.14 -2.13
CA GLY A 14 0.89 5.30 -1.25
C GLY A 14 -0.52 5.60 -0.76
N THR A 15 -0.67 6.69 -0.02
CA THR A 15 -1.97 7.12 0.53
C THR A 15 -2.85 7.78 -0.54
N THR A 16 -2.26 8.52 -1.47
CA THR A 16 -2.99 9.30 -2.50
C THR A 16 -2.88 8.71 -3.90
N ASN A 17 -1.91 7.84 -4.12
CA ASN A 17 -1.67 7.20 -5.41
C ASN A 17 -1.08 5.81 -5.23
N ALA A 18 -1.48 4.87 -6.08
CA ALA A 18 -0.71 3.67 -6.37
C ALA A 18 0.12 3.95 -7.63
N LYS A 19 1.44 3.78 -7.56
CA LYS A 19 2.37 4.08 -8.65
C LYS A 19 3.30 2.89 -8.90
N ALA A 20 3.35 2.42 -10.13
CA ALA A 20 4.33 1.43 -10.56
C ALA A 20 5.36 2.07 -11.49
N VAL A 21 6.63 1.74 -11.29
CA VAL A 21 7.77 2.24 -12.08
C VAL A 21 8.62 1.06 -12.53
N ALA A 22 8.94 1.02 -13.82
CA ALA A 22 9.85 0.05 -14.39
C ALA A 22 11.26 0.65 -14.49
N PHE A 23 12.23 -0.05 -13.93
CA PHE A 23 13.65 0.30 -13.99
C PHE A 23 14.43 -0.73 -14.82
N ASP A 24 15.38 -0.25 -15.62
CA ASP A 24 16.37 -1.12 -16.26
C ASP A 24 17.50 -1.51 -15.29
N SER A 25 18.43 -2.34 -15.75
CA SER A 25 19.61 -2.78 -14.99
C SER A 25 20.57 -1.65 -14.59
N HIS A 26 20.41 -0.44 -15.13
CA HIS A 26 21.19 0.75 -14.80
C HIS A 26 20.43 1.71 -13.86
N GLY A 27 19.23 1.33 -13.39
CA GLY A 27 18.38 2.16 -12.55
C GLY A 27 17.66 3.29 -13.29
N ARG A 28 17.60 3.26 -14.61
CA ARG A 28 16.88 4.27 -15.40
C ARG A 28 15.41 3.89 -15.47
N VAL A 29 14.54 4.90 -15.33
CA VAL A 29 13.09 4.73 -15.50
C VAL A 29 12.79 4.50 -16.98
N ILE A 30 12.15 3.37 -17.30
CA ILE A 30 11.74 2.98 -18.66
C ILE A 30 10.28 3.29 -18.89
N ALA A 31 9.43 3.01 -17.90
CA ALA A 31 8.00 3.27 -17.93
C ALA A 31 7.47 3.52 -16.54
N GLN A 32 6.35 4.21 -16.42
CA GLN A 32 5.64 4.37 -15.16
C GLN A 32 4.15 4.59 -15.41
N PHE A 33 3.35 4.14 -14.46
CA PHE A 33 1.93 4.42 -14.40
C PHE A 33 1.51 4.73 -12.97
N SER A 34 0.56 5.64 -12.79
CA SER A 34 0.02 6.02 -11.48
C SER A 34 -1.50 6.11 -11.54
N ARG A 35 -2.14 5.61 -10.48
CA ARG A 35 -3.59 5.72 -10.26
C ARG A 35 -3.84 6.46 -8.96
N ALA A 36 -4.66 7.51 -9.03
CA ALA A 36 -5.11 8.25 -7.85
C ALA A 36 -6.02 7.36 -6.96
N LEU A 37 -5.89 7.54 -5.66
CA LEU A 37 -6.65 6.86 -4.62
C LEU A 37 -7.54 7.86 -3.90
N GLU A 38 -8.77 7.46 -3.60
CA GLU A 38 -9.71 8.25 -2.83
C GLU A 38 -9.51 8.03 -1.34
N ILE A 39 -9.69 9.10 -0.57
CA ILE A 39 -9.68 9.11 0.89
C ILE A 39 -11.05 9.57 1.35
N ALA A 40 -11.71 8.79 2.20
CA ALA A 40 -12.96 9.13 2.83
C ALA A 40 -12.74 9.63 4.25
N THR A 41 -13.48 10.68 4.63
CA THR A 41 -13.51 11.24 5.98
C THR A 41 -14.94 11.24 6.50
N PRO A 42 -15.52 10.05 6.83
CA PRO A 42 -16.94 9.94 7.14
C PRO A 42 -17.35 10.66 8.43
N GLN A 43 -16.42 10.89 9.34
CA GLN A 43 -16.61 11.62 10.59
C GLN A 43 -15.32 12.38 10.95
N GLU A 44 -15.40 13.31 11.88
CA GLU A 44 -14.23 14.02 12.40
C GLU A 44 -13.20 13.02 12.98
N GLY A 45 -11.97 13.15 12.56
CA GLY A 45 -10.87 12.28 12.96
C GLY A 45 -10.87 10.88 12.30
N TRP A 46 -11.86 10.56 11.47
CA TRP A 46 -11.90 9.31 10.74
C TRP A 46 -11.32 9.47 9.34
N VAL A 47 -10.39 8.61 8.99
CA VAL A 47 -9.79 8.57 7.66
C VAL A 47 -9.76 7.13 7.18
N GLU A 48 -10.44 6.87 6.07
CA GLU A 48 -10.69 5.53 5.53
C GLU A 48 -10.41 5.47 4.03
N GLN A 49 -10.12 4.27 3.54
CA GLN A 49 -10.00 3.98 2.12
C GLN A 49 -10.67 2.65 1.80
N SER A 50 -11.21 2.48 0.57
CA SER A 50 -11.68 1.16 0.15
C SER A 50 -10.48 0.24 -0.09
N ALA A 51 -10.46 -0.92 0.58
CA ALA A 51 -9.43 -1.93 0.38
C ALA A 51 -9.45 -2.49 -1.05
N GLU A 52 -10.65 -2.62 -1.64
CA GLU A 52 -10.83 -3.09 -3.01
C GLU A 52 -10.27 -2.09 -4.03
N LEU A 53 -10.48 -0.79 -3.81
CA LEU A 53 -9.93 0.26 -4.68
C LEU A 53 -8.40 0.37 -4.55
N LEU A 54 -7.85 0.20 -3.33
CA LEU A 54 -6.39 0.12 -3.11
C LEU A 54 -5.79 -1.03 -3.93
N LEU A 55 -6.37 -2.23 -3.83
CA LEU A 55 -5.92 -3.40 -4.58
C LEU A 55 -6.08 -3.18 -6.09
N ALA A 56 -7.24 -2.71 -6.55
CA ALA A 56 -7.51 -2.50 -7.97
C ALA A 56 -6.55 -1.48 -8.58
N ALA A 57 -6.28 -0.36 -7.89
CA ALA A 57 -5.36 0.67 -8.35
C ALA A 57 -3.91 0.14 -8.43
N SER A 58 -3.48 -0.64 -7.44
CA SER A 58 -2.16 -1.27 -7.42
C SER A 58 -1.99 -2.27 -8.57
N LEU A 59 -2.98 -3.13 -8.80
CA LEU A 59 -2.98 -4.08 -9.91
C LEU A 59 -3.02 -3.38 -11.27
N GLU A 60 -3.80 -2.31 -11.43
CA GLU A 60 -3.82 -1.52 -12.65
C GLU A 60 -2.47 -0.87 -12.92
N ALA A 61 -1.85 -0.25 -11.90
CA ALA A 61 -0.54 0.38 -12.04
C ALA A 61 0.53 -0.63 -12.48
N ILE A 62 0.58 -1.80 -11.84
CA ILE A 62 1.50 -2.89 -12.22
C ILE A 62 1.22 -3.36 -13.64
N SER A 63 -0.03 -3.70 -13.95
CA SER A 63 -0.42 -4.28 -15.25
C SER A 63 -0.08 -3.36 -16.42
N ARG A 64 -0.38 -2.07 -16.29
CA ARG A 64 -0.05 -1.08 -17.34
C ARG A 64 1.45 -0.86 -17.50
N THR A 65 2.20 -0.84 -16.39
CA THR A 65 3.65 -0.70 -16.44
C THR A 65 4.31 -1.92 -17.06
N VAL A 66 3.85 -3.14 -16.70
CA VAL A 66 4.32 -4.39 -17.29
C VAL A 66 4.00 -4.46 -18.79
N ALA A 67 2.79 -4.05 -19.20
CA ALA A 67 2.40 -4.04 -20.62
C ALA A 67 3.29 -3.09 -21.46
N ALA A 68 3.77 -2.00 -20.86
CA ALA A 68 4.64 -1.04 -21.55
C ALA A 68 6.07 -1.56 -21.80
N VAL A 69 6.56 -2.50 -20.98
CA VAL A 69 7.95 -2.99 -21.06
C VAL A 69 8.06 -4.43 -21.57
N GLY A 70 6.94 -5.20 -21.58
CA GLY A 70 6.89 -6.62 -21.91
C GLY A 70 7.08 -7.49 -20.67
N ALA A 71 6.09 -8.34 -20.38
CA ALA A 71 6.10 -9.20 -19.19
C ALA A 71 7.28 -10.18 -19.15
N GLU A 72 7.73 -10.63 -20.31
CA GLU A 72 8.85 -11.54 -20.49
C GLU A 72 10.19 -10.94 -20.03
N ARG A 73 10.30 -9.59 -20.02
CA ARG A 73 11.49 -8.87 -19.56
C ARG A 73 11.50 -8.61 -18.06
N VAL A 74 10.38 -8.81 -17.37
CA VAL A 74 10.28 -8.52 -15.94
C VAL A 74 11.01 -9.60 -15.13
N ALA A 75 12.00 -9.19 -14.36
CA ALA A 75 12.78 -10.03 -13.46
C ALA A 75 12.16 -10.15 -12.08
N ALA A 76 11.64 -9.02 -11.55
CA ALA A 76 11.10 -8.95 -10.19
C ALA A 76 10.08 -7.82 -10.04
N LEU A 77 9.24 -7.97 -9.01
CA LEU A 77 8.35 -6.92 -8.48
C LEU A 77 8.77 -6.63 -7.04
N ALA A 78 9.04 -5.36 -6.74
CA ALA A 78 9.24 -4.85 -5.40
C ALA A 78 8.04 -4.00 -4.98
N ILE A 79 7.68 -4.03 -3.70
CA ILE A 79 6.52 -3.30 -3.18
C ILE A 79 6.97 -2.45 -1.99
N SER A 80 6.63 -1.15 -2.05
CA SER A 80 6.57 -0.22 -0.93
C SER A 80 5.12 0.15 -0.69
N ASN A 81 4.73 0.37 0.57
CA ASN A 81 3.34 0.66 0.91
C ASN A 81 3.22 1.73 1.99
N GLN A 82 2.01 2.30 2.13
CA GLN A 82 1.68 3.16 3.25
C GLN A 82 1.68 2.35 4.55
N ARG A 83 2.67 2.63 5.41
CA ARG A 83 2.82 1.94 6.69
C ARG A 83 1.67 2.30 7.64
N GLU A 84 1.36 1.41 8.59
CA GLU A 84 0.40 1.59 9.68
C GLU A 84 -1.07 1.73 9.23
N THR A 85 -1.35 1.65 7.93
CA THR A 85 -2.71 1.46 7.43
C THR A 85 -3.13 0.03 7.67
N VAL A 86 -4.32 -0.17 8.26
CA VAL A 86 -4.82 -1.48 8.66
C VAL A 86 -5.94 -1.91 7.72
N VAL A 87 -5.80 -3.10 7.16
CA VAL A 87 -6.82 -3.76 6.34
C VAL A 87 -7.17 -5.11 6.99
N GLY A 88 -8.45 -5.37 7.17
CA GLY A 88 -8.98 -6.67 7.58
C GLY A 88 -9.75 -7.31 6.43
N TRP A 89 -9.59 -8.62 6.20
CA TRP A 89 -10.32 -9.35 5.18
C TRP A 89 -10.64 -10.78 5.61
N TYR A 90 -11.70 -11.35 5.03
CA TYR A 90 -12.02 -12.76 5.21
C TYR A 90 -11.03 -13.62 4.44
N ARG A 91 -10.37 -14.55 5.13
CA ARG A 91 -9.31 -15.38 4.54
C ARG A 91 -9.82 -16.26 3.39
N GLU A 92 -11.03 -16.74 3.51
CA GLU A 92 -11.66 -17.67 2.58
C GLU A 92 -12.08 -16.99 1.27
N THR A 93 -12.54 -15.73 1.35
CA THR A 93 -13.12 -15.01 0.20
C THR A 93 -12.21 -13.91 -0.33
N GLY A 94 -11.32 -13.37 0.52
CA GLY A 94 -10.52 -12.19 0.21
C GLY A 94 -11.32 -10.87 0.30
N GLU A 95 -12.60 -10.92 0.68
CA GLU A 95 -13.43 -9.74 0.83
C GLU A 95 -13.02 -8.93 2.05
N ALA A 96 -13.00 -7.61 1.93
CA ALA A 96 -12.70 -6.73 3.05
C ALA A 96 -13.81 -6.79 4.09
N ILE A 97 -13.43 -6.86 5.38
CA ILE A 97 -14.38 -6.85 6.52
C ILE A 97 -14.99 -5.46 6.70
N ALA A 98 -14.19 -4.43 6.41
CA ALA A 98 -14.53 -3.01 6.56
C ALA A 98 -13.56 -2.17 5.72
N PRO A 99 -13.80 -0.87 5.53
CA PRO A 99 -12.82 0.03 4.93
C PRO A 99 -11.46 -0.05 5.64
N ALA A 100 -10.39 0.11 4.86
CA ALA A 100 -9.04 0.24 5.40
C ALA A 100 -8.94 1.46 6.31
N LEU A 101 -8.39 1.27 7.51
CA LEU A 101 -8.13 2.36 8.45
C LEU A 101 -6.78 2.99 8.08
N SER A 102 -6.82 4.19 7.50
CA SER A 102 -5.61 4.92 7.13
C SER A 102 -4.74 5.23 8.36
N TRP A 103 -3.44 5.27 8.18
CA TRP A 103 -2.47 5.73 9.18
C TRP A 103 -2.76 7.15 9.70
N GLN A 104 -3.49 7.96 8.92
CA GLN A 104 -3.91 9.30 9.29
C GLN A 104 -5.13 9.32 10.23
N CYS A 105 -5.79 8.17 10.40
CA CYS A 105 -7.00 8.07 11.19
C CYS A 105 -6.74 8.28 12.69
N SER A 106 -7.45 9.21 13.29
CA SER A 106 -7.32 9.57 14.70
C SER A 106 -8.57 9.21 15.53
N ARG A 107 -9.28 8.12 15.16
CA ARG A 107 -10.52 7.69 15.88
C ARG A 107 -10.31 7.11 17.27
N THR A 108 -9.06 6.84 17.68
CA THR A 108 -8.73 6.13 18.93
C THR A 108 -8.00 6.94 20.01
N PRO A 109 -8.05 8.30 20.09
CA PRO A 109 -7.28 9.06 21.09
C PRO A 109 -7.67 8.71 22.51
N ALA A 110 -8.97 8.51 22.78
CA ALA A 110 -9.46 8.15 24.10
C ALA A 110 -8.91 6.78 24.57
N PHE A 111 -8.84 5.80 23.68
CA PHE A 111 -8.25 4.49 23.96
C PHE A 111 -6.74 4.59 24.21
N CYS A 112 -6.01 5.32 23.39
CA CYS A 112 -4.57 5.56 23.56
C CYS A 112 -4.29 6.27 24.89
N HIS A 113 -5.12 7.27 25.26
CA HIS A 113 -5.01 7.95 26.54
C HIS A 113 -5.24 6.99 27.74
N LYS A 114 -6.23 6.09 27.64
CA LYS A 114 -6.48 5.06 28.64
C LYS A 114 -5.26 4.13 28.82
N LEU A 115 -4.64 3.68 27.73
CA LEU A 115 -3.45 2.84 27.79
C LEU A 115 -2.27 3.53 28.46
N ARG A 116 -2.05 4.83 28.17
CA ARG A 116 -1.01 5.63 28.85
C ARG A 116 -1.27 5.76 30.34
N LYS A 117 -2.51 6.08 30.73
CA LYS A 117 -2.89 6.16 32.15
C LYS A 117 -2.70 4.85 32.90
N GLN A 118 -2.86 3.71 32.22
CA GLN A 118 -2.64 2.36 32.78
C GLN A 118 -1.16 1.95 32.80
N GLY A 119 -0.23 2.82 32.34
CA GLY A 119 1.20 2.54 32.37
C GLY A 119 1.70 1.58 31.29
N HIS A 120 0.92 1.34 30.23
CA HIS A 120 1.31 0.40 29.16
C HIS A 120 2.33 0.98 28.16
N GLU A 121 2.54 2.31 28.12
CA GLU A 121 3.38 2.97 27.14
C GLU A 121 4.83 2.44 27.10
N PRO A 122 5.54 2.22 28.25
CA PRO A 122 6.90 1.69 28.20
C PRO A 122 6.98 0.30 27.56
N ARG A 123 5.99 -0.57 27.87
CA ARG A 123 5.93 -1.92 27.29
C ARG A 123 5.65 -1.87 25.79
N ILE A 124 4.74 -1.00 25.35
CA ILE A 124 4.42 -0.84 23.92
C ILE A 124 5.68 -0.40 23.18
N LYS A 125 6.35 0.65 23.66
CA LYS A 125 7.59 1.14 23.05
C LYS A 125 8.72 0.09 23.01
N ALA A 126 8.84 -0.72 24.02
CA ALA A 126 9.86 -1.77 24.06
C ALA A 126 9.62 -2.87 23.02
N VAL A 127 8.37 -3.09 22.60
CA VAL A 127 7.99 -4.14 21.62
C VAL A 127 7.93 -3.62 20.20
N THR A 128 7.50 -2.36 20.01
CA THR A 128 7.21 -1.81 18.68
C THR A 128 8.28 -0.84 18.17
N GLY A 129 9.17 -0.38 19.00
CA GLY A 129 10.21 0.62 18.67
C GLY A 129 9.81 2.03 19.03
#